data_2646f0baa7d11dac90c347d6a8ec3456
#
_entry.id   2646f0baa7d11dac90c347d6a8ec3456
#
_cell.length_a   1.000
_cell.length_b   1.000
_cell.length_c   1.000
_cell.angle_alpha   90.00
_cell.angle_beta   90.00
_cell.angle_gamma   90.00
#
_symmetry.space_group_name_H-M   'P 1'
#
loop_
_entity.id
_entity.type
_entity.pdbx_description
1 polymer ?
#
loop_
_entity_poly.entity_id
_entity_poly.type
_entity_poly.pdbx_seq_one_letter_code
_entity_poly.pdbx_strand_id
1 'polypeptide(L)'
;MEEAKRRDHNKLGREMKIFTTVDVIGQGLPLIMPNGVIMMQELQRWIEDEETKRGYIRTKTPLMAKSDLYKISGHWDHYKEGMFVLGDEETDKEVFALRPMTCPFQYYVYKAEQHSYRDLPLRYGETSTLFRNEDSGEMHGLTRVRQFTISEGHLIVRPDQMVKEFKDCIALAQYCLQVLGVEEDVTYHLSKWDPNNREKYIGDAEVWNQTEAHIRQMLEELNIPFTEDVGEAAFYGPKVDINAKNVYGKEDTMITIQWDALLAEQFDMYYIDENGEKQRPYIIHRTSMGCYERTLAWLIEKYAGMFPTWLCPEQVRVIPISEKFHNYAAKVEAQLKENGIRCSVDQRSEKMGYKIREARLARVPYMLIVGAKEEE
;
A
#
# COMPACT_ATOMS: atom_id res chain seq x y z
N MET A 1 17.31 18.40 -12.90
CA MET A 1 16.00 18.64 -13.56
C MET A 1 15.75 17.80 -14.80
N GLU A 2 16.68 17.63 -15.75
CA GLU A 2 16.48 16.74 -16.91
C GLU A 2 16.34 15.26 -16.53
N GLU A 3 17.15 14.78 -15.60
CA GLU A 3 17.07 13.41 -15.08
C GLU A 3 15.70 13.13 -14.43
N ALA A 4 15.21 14.05 -13.59
CA ALA A 4 13.90 13.97 -12.97
C ALA A 4 12.78 13.83 -14.02
N LYS A 5 12.81 14.67 -15.06
CA LYS A 5 11.83 14.59 -16.16
C LYS A 5 11.90 13.28 -16.95
N ARG A 6 13.06 12.63 -17.03
CA ARG A 6 13.22 11.32 -17.67
C ARG A 6 12.63 10.18 -16.86
N ARG A 7 12.65 10.32 -15.52
CA ARG A 7 12.16 9.32 -14.57
C ARG A 7 10.73 9.54 -14.11
N ASP A 8 10.12 10.68 -14.45
CA ASP A 8 8.77 11.05 -14.05
C ASP A 8 7.76 9.92 -14.37
N HIS A 9 7.07 9.45 -13.32
CA HIS A 9 6.15 8.33 -13.44
C HIS A 9 4.94 8.63 -14.33
N ASN A 10 4.54 9.90 -14.47
CA ASN A 10 3.46 10.29 -15.38
C ASN A 10 3.85 10.06 -16.85
N LYS A 11 5.10 10.37 -17.17
CA LYS A 11 5.63 10.16 -18.53
C LYS A 11 5.85 8.68 -18.80
N LEU A 12 6.66 8.04 -17.96
CA LEU A 12 7.02 6.62 -18.14
C LEU A 12 5.81 5.70 -18.01
N GLY A 13 4.91 5.97 -17.07
CA GLY A 13 3.70 5.17 -16.89
C GLY A 13 2.79 5.16 -18.11
N ARG A 14 2.67 6.31 -18.82
CA ARG A 14 1.93 6.38 -20.09
C ARG A 14 2.66 5.69 -21.23
N GLU A 15 3.97 5.94 -21.38
CA GLU A 15 4.80 5.31 -22.41
C GLU A 15 4.80 3.79 -22.31
N MET A 16 4.88 3.26 -21.09
CA MET A 16 4.87 1.82 -20.79
C MET A 16 3.46 1.22 -20.68
N LYS A 17 2.42 2.02 -20.89
CA LYS A 17 1.01 1.59 -20.79
C LYS A 17 0.68 0.99 -19.41
N ILE A 18 1.17 1.62 -18.37
CA ILE A 18 0.91 1.23 -16.97
C ILE A 18 -0.39 1.88 -16.51
N PHE A 19 -0.56 3.17 -16.75
CA PHE A 19 -1.79 3.91 -16.43
C PHE A 19 -2.00 5.08 -17.37
N THR A 20 -3.22 5.61 -17.36
CA THR A 20 -3.58 6.86 -18.04
C THR A 20 -4.67 7.58 -17.26
N THR A 21 -4.92 8.84 -17.63
CA THR A 21 -5.99 9.66 -17.05
C THR A 21 -6.87 10.16 -18.20
N VAL A 22 -8.18 10.28 -17.95
CA VAL A 22 -9.17 10.73 -18.95
C VAL A 22 -10.09 11.75 -18.29
N ASP A 23 -10.23 12.93 -18.88
CA ASP A 23 -10.96 14.05 -18.28
C ASP A 23 -12.43 13.74 -17.95
N VAL A 24 -13.11 12.96 -18.82
CA VAL A 24 -14.51 12.57 -18.60
C VAL A 24 -14.70 11.65 -17.39
N ILE A 25 -13.63 10.95 -16.95
CA ILE A 25 -13.68 10.12 -15.75
C ILE A 25 -13.42 10.99 -14.49
N GLY A 26 -12.52 11.94 -14.62
CA GLY A 26 -12.23 12.90 -13.58
C GLY A 26 -10.79 12.85 -13.07
N GLN A 27 -10.40 13.95 -12.45
CA GLN A 27 -9.08 14.10 -11.84
C GLN A 27 -8.90 13.18 -10.61
N GLY A 28 -7.71 12.63 -10.44
CA GLY A 28 -7.41 11.72 -9.31
C GLY A 28 -8.06 10.34 -9.43
N LEU A 29 -8.58 9.99 -10.61
CA LEU A 29 -9.18 8.68 -10.92
C LEU A 29 -8.44 8.05 -12.13
N PRO A 30 -7.21 7.57 -11.93
CA PRO A 30 -6.41 6.99 -13.00
C PRO A 30 -7.00 5.65 -13.48
N LEU A 31 -6.93 5.42 -14.78
CA LEU A 31 -7.16 4.10 -15.38
C LEU A 31 -5.86 3.31 -15.30
N ILE A 32 -5.88 2.22 -14.56
CA ILE A 32 -4.76 1.27 -14.56
C ILE A 32 -4.89 0.39 -15.80
N MET A 33 -3.90 0.47 -16.67
CA MET A 33 -3.84 -0.26 -17.94
C MET A 33 -3.38 -1.71 -17.71
N PRO A 34 -3.53 -2.62 -18.68
CA PRO A 34 -3.19 -4.04 -18.49
C PRO A 34 -1.80 -4.30 -17.92
N ASN A 35 -0.77 -3.56 -18.35
CA ASN A 35 0.58 -3.70 -17.79
C ASN A 35 0.62 -3.31 -16.30
N GLY A 36 -0.05 -2.23 -15.94
CA GLY A 36 -0.15 -1.79 -14.54
C GLY A 36 -0.93 -2.77 -13.69
N VAL A 37 -2.00 -3.36 -14.23
CA VAL A 37 -2.77 -4.40 -13.53
C VAL A 37 -1.91 -5.61 -13.20
N ILE A 38 -1.09 -6.08 -14.15
CA ILE A 38 -0.16 -7.20 -13.91
C ILE A 38 0.79 -6.85 -12.76
N MET A 39 1.40 -5.66 -12.79
CA MET A 39 2.32 -5.22 -11.74
C MET A 39 1.63 -5.13 -10.37
N MET A 40 0.45 -4.54 -10.30
CA MET A 40 -0.32 -4.45 -9.06
C MET A 40 -0.73 -5.82 -8.53
N GLN A 41 -1.10 -6.76 -9.39
CA GLN A 41 -1.44 -8.13 -9.00
C GLN A 41 -0.23 -8.89 -8.45
N GLU A 42 0.95 -8.73 -9.03
CA GLU A 42 2.17 -9.36 -8.52
C GLU A 42 2.54 -8.79 -7.13
N LEU A 43 2.46 -7.46 -6.96
CA LEU A 43 2.65 -6.81 -5.66
C LEU A 43 1.64 -7.33 -4.63
N GLN A 44 0.36 -7.41 -5.01
CA GLN A 44 -0.72 -7.85 -4.13
C GLN A 44 -0.53 -9.31 -3.70
N ARG A 45 -0.28 -10.24 -4.63
CA ARG A 45 -0.06 -11.66 -4.33
C ARG A 45 1.11 -11.82 -3.37
N TRP A 46 2.22 -11.18 -3.67
CA TRP A 46 3.41 -11.24 -2.82
C TRP A 46 3.11 -10.74 -1.40
N ILE A 47 2.49 -9.56 -1.23
CA ILE A 47 2.17 -9.00 0.08
C ILE A 47 1.18 -9.87 0.85
N GLU A 48 0.13 -10.35 0.19
CA GLU A 48 -0.87 -11.22 0.83
C GLU A 48 -0.26 -12.55 1.30
N ASP A 49 0.65 -13.13 0.52
CA ASP A 49 1.38 -14.34 0.89
C ASP A 49 2.31 -14.08 2.09
N GLU A 50 3.03 -12.96 2.12
CA GLU A 50 3.92 -12.60 3.22
C GLU A 50 3.16 -12.28 4.50
N GLU A 51 2.02 -11.61 4.42
CA GLU A 51 1.12 -11.40 5.56
C GLU A 51 0.58 -12.72 6.08
N THR A 52 0.14 -13.62 5.21
CA THR A 52 -0.35 -14.94 5.58
C THR A 52 0.71 -15.76 6.31
N LYS A 53 1.97 -15.77 5.85
CA LYS A 53 3.10 -16.43 6.51
C LYS A 53 3.35 -15.89 7.92
N ARG A 54 3.00 -14.63 8.18
CA ARG A 54 3.14 -13.95 9.49
C ARG A 54 1.87 -14.04 10.35
N GLY A 55 0.90 -14.87 9.94
CA GLY A 55 -0.32 -15.14 10.71
C GLY A 55 -1.40 -14.07 10.59
N TYR A 56 -1.37 -13.26 9.52
CA TYR A 56 -2.48 -12.35 9.23
C TYR A 56 -3.67 -13.09 8.66
N ILE A 57 -4.86 -12.73 9.13
CA ILE A 57 -6.15 -13.26 8.68
C ILE A 57 -6.77 -12.25 7.74
N ARG A 58 -7.19 -12.71 6.56
CA ARG A 58 -7.76 -11.83 5.52
C ARG A 58 -9.20 -11.47 5.84
N THR A 59 -9.52 -10.19 5.71
CA THR A 59 -10.89 -9.67 5.74
C THR A 59 -11.25 -9.06 4.40
N LYS A 60 -12.54 -8.90 4.16
CA LYS A 60 -13.08 -8.10 3.05
C LYS A 60 -14.32 -7.38 3.55
N THR A 61 -14.24 -6.07 3.59
CA THR A 61 -15.26 -5.21 4.18
C THR A 61 -15.88 -4.28 3.14
N PRO A 62 -17.08 -3.72 3.38
CA PRO A 62 -17.77 -2.85 2.43
C PRO A 62 -17.01 -1.58 2.10
N LEU A 63 -17.23 -1.04 0.91
CA LEU A 63 -16.60 0.20 0.44
C LEU A 63 -17.24 1.48 0.99
N MET A 64 -18.42 1.35 1.60
CA MET A 64 -19.16 2.46 2.19
C MET A 64 -19.91 2.02 3.45
N ALA A 65 -20.24 2.97 4.29
CA ALA A 65 -21.07 2.78 5.48
C ALA A 65 -21.96 3.98 5.72
N LYS A 66 -22.93 3.83 6.64
CA LYS A 66 -23.69 4.96 7.18
C LYS A 66 -22.76 5.92 7.91
N SER A 67 -23.10 7.18 7.91
CA SER A 67 -22.37 8.24 8.62
C SER A 67 -22.16 7.92 10.11
N ASP A 68 -23.07 7.14 10.71
CA ASP A 68 -22.98 6.74 12.11
C ASP A 68 -21.68 6.01 12.45
N LEU A 69 -21.16 5.16 11.56
CA LEU A 69 -19.88 4.49 11.74
C LEU A 69 -18.74 5.49 11.90
N TYR A 70 -18.73 6.52 11.07
CA TYR A 70 -17.69 7.55 11.06
C TYR A 70 -17.85 8.56 12.20
N LYS A 71 -19.07 8.74 12.72
CA LYS A 71 -19.37 9.51 13.95
C LYS A 71 -18.79 8.79 15.18
N ILE A 72 -18.97 7.47 15.29
CA ILE A 72 -18.38 6.67 16.37
C ILE A 72 -16.86 6.76 16.37
N SER A 73 -16.23 6.70 15.21
CA SER A 73 -14.77 6.77 15.10
C SER A 73 -14.19 8.18 15.22
N GLY A 74 -15.03 9.22 15.25
CA GLY A 74 -14.60 10.63 15.25
C GLY A 74 -14.18 11.18 13.88
N HIS A 75 -14.13 10.34 12.84
CA HIS A 75 -13.73 10.81 11.51
C HIS A 75 -14.77 11.75 10.88
N TRP A 76 -16.04 11.65 11.24
CA TRP A 76 -17.08 12.55 10.75
C TRP A 76 -16.85 13.99 11.18
N ASP A 77 -16.39 14.19 12.41
CA ASP A 77 -16.14 15.51 12.97
C ASP A 77 -14.79 16.11 12.53
N HIS A 78 -13.76 15.24 12.33
CA HIS A 78 -12.39 15.68 12.06
C HIS A 78 -11.96 15.58 10.59
N TYR A 79 -12.69 14.84 9.76
CA TYR A 79 -12.25 14.52 8.39
C TYR A 79 -13.38 14.52 7.34
N LYS A 80 -14.57 15.05 7.65
CA LYS A 80 -15.73 15.02 6.75
C LYS A 80 -15.46 15.62 5.38
N GLU A 81 -14.73 16.73 5.32
CA GLU A 81 -14.37 17.40 4.05
C GLU A 81 -13.55 16.52 3.11
N GLY A 82 -12.73 15.62 3.67
CA GLY A 82 -11.95 14.63 2.93
C GLY A 82 -12.73 13.38 2.52
N MET A 83 -14.06 13.32 2.76
CA MET A 83 -14.90 12.16 2.47
C MET A 83 -15.84 12.44 1.30
N PHE A 84 -16.12 11.40 0.50
CA PHE A 84 -17.24 11.40 -0.45
C PHE A 84 -18.52 11.02 0.28
N VAL A 85 -19.37 12.00 0.55
CA VAL A 85 -20.66 11.83 1.25
C VAL A 85 -21.78 11.61 0.23
N LEU A 86 -22.65 10.64 0.50
CA LEU A 86 -23.78 10.24 -0.33
C LEU A 86 -25.07 10.52 0.45
N GLY A 87 -25.81 11.52 0.02
CA GLY A 87 -27.03 12.00 0.68
C GLY A 87 -26.81 13.32 1.39
N ASP A 88 -27.88 13.85 1.95
CA ASP A 88 -27.94 15.13 2.66
C ASP A 88 -28.45 14.90 4.09
N GLU A 89 -27.68 15.32 5.10
CA GLU A 89 -28.03 15.15 6.52
C GLU A 89 -29.32 15.89 6.93
N GLU A 90 -29.72 16.94 6.19
CA GLU A 90 -30.91 17.71 6.51
C GLU A 90 -32.20 17.10 5.93
N THR A 91 -32.08 16.38 4.81
CA THR A 91 -33.25 15.89 4.05
C THR A 91 -33.38 14.37 4.03
N ASP A 92 -32.31 13.64 4.16
CA ASP A 92 -32.30 12.18 4.03
C ASP A 92 -32.37 11.46 5.38
N LYS A 93 -33.08 10.34 5.42
CA LYS A 93 -33.18 9.50 6.62
C LYS A 93 -31.85 8.83 6.97
N GLU A 94 -31.06 8.53 5.96
CA GLU A 94 -29.77 7.85 6.09
C GLU A 94 -28.76 8.51 5.15
N VAL A 95 -27.60 8.84 5.67
CA VAL A 95 -26.47 9.38 4.91
C VAL A 95 -25.34 8.36 4.95
N PHE A 96 -24.79 8.09 3.79
CA PHE A 96 -23.64 7.18 3.63
C PHE A 96 -22.39 7.97 3.26
N ALA A 97 -21.23 7.35 3.40
CA ALA A 97 -20.00 7.85 2.82
C ALA A 97 -19.13 6.70 2.30
N LEU A 98 -18.37 6.96 1.23
CA LEU A 98 -17.32 6.09 0.79
C LEU A 98 -16.19 6.10 1.84
N ARG A 99 -15.61 4.92 2.11
CA ARG A 99 -14.63 4.79 3.19
C ARG A 99 -13.29 5.44 2.87
N PRO A 100 -12.78 6.36 3.70
CA PRO A 100 -11.43 6.89 3.60
C PRO A 100 -10.39 6.02 4.33
N MET A 101 -10.84 5.04 5.14
CA MET A 101 -10.05 4.08 5.91
C MET A 101 -10.86 2.79 6.16
N THR A 102 -10.20 1.72 6.54
CA THR A 102 -10.82 0.40 6.80
C THR A 102 -11.01 0.10 8.28
N CYS A 103 -10.29 0.78 9.17
CA CYS A 103 -10.24 0.45 10.60
C CYS A 103 -11.63 0.23 11.25
N PRO A 104 -12.65 1.09 11.12
CA PRO A 104 -13.91 0.88 11.79
C PRO A 104 -14.62 -0.42 11.36
N PHE A 105 -14.45 -0.81 10.11
CA PHE A 105 -15.05 -2.04 9.58
C PHE A 105 -14.42 -3.28 10.21
N GLN A 106 -13.09 -3.31 10.35
CA GLN A 106 -12.40 -4.44 10.97
C GLN A 106 -12.67 -4.53 12.47
N TYR A 107 -12.99 -3.42 13.14
CA TYR A 107 -13.45 -3.46 14.54
C TYR A 107 -14.79 -4.20 14.66
N TYR A 108 -15.70 -4.03 13.70
CA TYR A 108 -16.94 -4.81 13.68
C TYR A 108 -16.74 -6.27 13.28
N VAL A 109 -15.71 -6.59 12.49
CA VAL A 109 -15.29 -8.00 12.29
C VAL A 109 -14.84 -8.61 13.62
N TYR A 110 -14.02 -7.90 14.40
CA TYR A 110 -13.61 -8.32 15.73
C TYR A 110 -14.81 -8.51 16.67
N LYS A 111 -15.74 -7.55 16.69
CA LYS A 111 -16.93 -7.58 17.56
C LYS A 111 -17.98 -8.61 17.17
N ALA A 112 -17.87 -9.22 15.99
CA ALA A 112 -18.81 -10.28 15.56
C ALA A 112 -18.68 -11.55 16.41
N GLU A 113 -17.56 -11.72 17.10
CA GLU A 113 -17.29 -12.85 17.99
C GLU A 113 -16.80 -12.37 19.35
N GLN A 114 -16.94 -13.19 20.37
CA GLN A 114 -16.37 -12.92 21.70
C GLN A 114 -14.95 -13.50 21.78
N HIS A 115 -13.99 -12.70 22.20
CA HIS A 115 -12.59 -13.10 22.31
C HIS A 115 -12.11 -13.15 23.75
N SER A 116 -11.19 -14.08 24.01
CA SER A 116 -10.43 -14.19 25.26
C SER A 116 -8.99 -13.73 25.05
N TYR A 117 -8.27 -13.55 26.16
CA TYR A 117 -6.84 -13.22 26.12
C TYR A 117 -5.99 -14.23 25.33
N ARG A 118 -6.47 -15.48 25.17
CA ARG A 118 -5.78 -16.54 24.41
C ARG A 118 -5.87 -16.36 22.91
N ASP A 119 -6.89 -15.64 22.44
CA ASP A 119 -7.14 -15.41 21.03
C ASP A 119 -6.28 -14.25 20.47
N LEU A 120 -5.73 -13.41 21.36
CA LEU A 120 -4.90 -12.28 20.95
C LEU A 120 -3.40 -12.65 20.96
N PRO A 121 -2.60 -12.11 20.02
CA PRO A 121 -2.97 -11.06 19.07
C PRO A 121 -3.77 -11.57 17.90
N LEU A 122 -4.78 -10.82 17.47
CA LEU A 122 -5.47 -11.02 16.20
C LEU A 122 -4.92 -10.02 15.18
N ARG A 123 -4.45 -10.52 14.03
CA ARG A 123 -3.84 -9.72 12.97
C ARG A 123 -4.74 -9.77 11.74
N TYR A 124 -5.56 -8.73 11.55
CA TYR A 124 -6.37 -8.58 10.35
C TYR A 124 -5.59 -7.89 9.25
N GLY A 125 -5.67 -8.42 8.03
CA GLY A 125 -5.11 -7.83 6.82
C GLY A 125 -6.17 -7.68 5.74
N GLU A 126 -6.15 -6.57 5.02
CA GLU A 126 -7.06 -6.35 3.88
C GLU A 126 -6.35 -5.57 2.78
N THR A 127 -6.51 -6.01 1.54
CA THR A 127 -6.23 -5.20 0.37
C THR A 127 -7.47 -4.35 0.12
N SER A 128 -7.42 -3.11 0.58
CA SER A 128 -8.58 -2.23 0.69
C SER A 128 -8.59 -1.18 -0.40
N THR A 129 -9.75 -0.98 -1.03
CA THR A 129 -10.00 0.21 -1.85
C THR A 129 -10.55 1.31 -0.96
N LEU A 130 -9.90 2.47 -1.01
CA LEU A 130 -10.24 3.66 -0.23
C LEU A 130 -10.51 4.86 -1.13
N PHE A 131 -11.24 5.83 -0.60
CA PHE A 131 -11.66 7.03 -1.32
C PHE A 131 -11.38 8.26 -0.46
N ARG A 132 -10.70 9.26 -1.04
CA ARG A 132 -10.45 10.55 -0.39
C ARG A 132 -10.78 11.67 -1.35
N ASN A 133 -11.57 12.63 -0.89
CA ASN A 133 -11.92 13.81 -1.66
C ASN A 133 -10.76 14.81 -1.63
N GLU A 134 -9.68 14.47 -2.31
CA GLU A 134 -8.48 15.31 -2.40
C GLU A 134 -8.74 16.56 -3.24
N ASP A 135 -8.16 17.67 -2.82
CA ASP A 135 -8.24 18.94 -3.57
C ASP A 135 -7.50 18.83 -4.91
N SER A 136 -8.02 19.59 -5.90
CA SER A 136 -7.48 19.54 -7.27
C SER A 136 -6.00 19.91 -7.38
N GLY A 137 -5.51 20.78 -6.50
CA GLY A 137 -4.11 21.21 -6.45
C GLY A 137 -3.15 20.20 -5.82
N GLU A 138 -3.66 19.21 -5.10
CA GLU A 138 -2.84 18.21 -4.41
C GLU A 138 -2.66 16.91 -5.20
N MET A 139 -3.54 16.65 -6.15
CA MET A 139 -3.51 15.42 -6.95
C MET A 139 -2.32 15.41 -7.92
N HIS A 140 -1.60 14.29 -7.94
CA HIS A 140 -0.41 14.12 -8.79
C HIS A 140 -0.23 12.68 -9.23
N GLY A 141 -0.48 12.41 -10.51
CA GLY A 141 -0.28 11.10 -11.15
C GLY A 141 -0.90 9.94 -10.37
N LEU A 142 -0.06 8.98 -9.97
CA LEU A 142 -0.43 7.88 -9.08
C LEU A 142 -0.06 8.16 -7.61
N THR A 143 0.67 9.23 -7.32
CA THR A 143 1.17 9.52 -5.96
C THR A 143 0.06 9.98 -5.03
N ARG A 144 -0.85 10.83 -5.52
CA ARG A 144 -2.02 11.32 -4.78
C ARG A 144 -3.26 11.29 -5.66
N VAL A 145 -4.18 10.41 -5.30
CA VAL A 145 -5.37 10.08 -6.08
C VAL A 145 -6.61 10.04 -5.18
N ARG A 146 -7.81 10.12 -5.77
CA ARG A 146 -9.09 10.09 -5.05
C ARG A 146 -9.57 8.68 -4.73
N GLN A 147 -9.18 7.71 -5.54
CA GLN A 147 -9.43 6.28 -5.30
C GLN A 147 -8.10 5.55 -5.37
N PHE A 148 -7.79 4.76 -4.35
CA PHE A 148 -6.55 4.01 -4.27
C PHE A 148 -6.73 2.68 -3.55
N THR A 149 -5.78 1.79 -3.76
CA THR A 149 -5.71 0.49 -3.11
C THR A 149 -4.55 0.48 -2.11
N ILE A 150 -4.79 -0.04 -0.91
CA ILE A 150 -3.78 -0.05 0.15
C ILE A 150 -3.65 -1.45 0.76
N SER A 151 -2.43 -1.85 1.09
CA SER A 151 -2.14 -3.03 1.91
C SER A 151 -2.19 -2.64 3.38
N GLU A 152 -3.36 -2.71 3.98
CA GLU A 152 -3.52 -2.31 5.38
C GLU A 152 -3.99 -3.45 6.28
N GLY A 153 -3.84 -3.25 7.56
CA GLY A 153 -4.35 -4.17 8.56
C GLY A 153 -4.34 -3.55 9.96
N HIS A 154 -5.13 -4.18 10.80
CA HIS A 154 -5.30 -3.78 12.18
C HIS A 154 -5.04 -4.99 13.09
N LEU A 155 -4.09 -4.83 13.99
CA LEU A 155 -3.78 -5.85 14.97
C LEU A 155 -4.48 -5.49 16.27
N ILE A 156 -5.29 -6.41 16.76
CA ILE A 156 -5.95 -6.27 18.05
C ILE A 156 -5.10 -7.06 19.06
N VAL A 157 -4.53 -6.36 20.03
CA VAL A 157 -3.49 -6.88 20.89
C VAL A 157 -3.77 -6.58 22.36
N ARG A 158 -3.28 -7.43 23.27
CA ARG A 158 -3.22 -7.05 24.68
C ARG A 158 -2.13 -6.00 24.92
N PRO A 159 -2.24 -5.15 25.92
CA PRO A 159 -1.20 -4.17 26.25
C PRO A 159 0.23 -4.76 26.37
N ASP A 160 0.35 -5.96 26.96
CA ASP A 160 1.64 -6.66 27.11
C ASP A 160 2.24 -7.18 25.78
N GLN A 161 1.43 -7.32 24.74
CA GLN A 161 1.85 -7.75 23.40
C GLN A 161 2.26 -6.58 22.48
N MET A 162 1.89 -5.35 22.85
CA MET A 162 1.95 -4.19 21.97
C MET A 162 3.35 -3.92 21.41
N VAL A 163 4.36 -3.89 22.27
CA VAL A 163 5.76 -3.61 21.87
C VAL A 163 6.27 -4.65 20.87
N LYS A 164 6.01 -5.93 21.16
CA LYS A 164 6.43 -7.02 20.26
C LYS A 164 5.76 -6.93 18.89
N GLU A 165 4.45 -6.79 18.88
CA GLU A 165 3.66 -6.74 17.63
C GLU A 165 3.99 -5.49 16.81
N PHE A 166 4.28 -4.36 17.47
CA PHE A 166 4.71 -3.14 16.78
C PHE A 166 6.09 -3.31 16.11
N LYS A 167 7.04 -3.95 16.80
CA LYS A 167 8.35 -4.32 16.23
C LYS A 167 8.20 -5.27 15.03
N ASP A 168 7.30 -6.24 15.12
CA ASP A 168 7.01 -7.17 14.02
C ASP A 168 6.41 -6.44 12.79
N CYS A 169 5.59 -5.40 13.01
CA CYS A 169 5.11 -4.54 11.93
C CYS A 169 6.25 -3.74 11.27
N ILE A 170 7.18 -3.19 12.06
CA ILE A 170 8.37 -2.52 11.52
C ILE A 170 9.21 -3.51 10.69
N ALA A 171 9.43 -4.73 11.20
CA ALA A 171 10.19 -5.76 10.49
C ALA A 171 9.52 -6.16 9.17
N LEU A 172 8.18 -6.23 9.12
CA LEU A 172 7.45 -6.48 7.87
C LEU A 172 7.65 -5.33 6.87
N ALA A 173 7.55 -4.07 7.34
CA ALA A 173 7.80 -2.91 6.49
C ALA A 173 9.22 -2.91 5.92
N GLN A 174 10.24 -3.16 6.76
CA GLN A 174 11.64 -3.27 6.32
C GLN A 174 11.84 -4.38 5.29
N TYR A 175 11.24 -5.54 5.51
CA TYR A 175 11.26 -6.64 4.55
C TYR A 175 10.65 -6.23 3.19
N CYS A 176 9.52 -5.52 3.22
CA CYS A 176 8.90 -5.02 1.99
C CYS A 176 9.83 -4.05 1.24
N LEU A 177 10.45 -3.11 1.94
CA LEU A 177 11.40 -2.16 1.36
C LEU A 177 12.62 -2.88 0.75
N GLN A 178 13.14 -3.90 1.43
CA GLN A 178 14.26 -4.72 0.95
C GLN A 178 13.91 -5.47 -0.33
N VAL A 179 12.76 -6.16 -0.38
CA VAL A 179 12.32 -6.90 -1.57
C VAL A 179 12.09 -5.96 -2.75
N LEU A 180 11.58 -4.76 -2.48
CA LEU A 180 11.41 -3.72 -3.51
C LEU A 180 12.74 -3.04 -3.91
N GLY A 181 13.84 -3.28 -3.17
CA GLY A 181 15.17 -2.71 -3.43
C GLY A 181 15.24 -1.20 -3.17
N VAL A 182 14.52 -0.73 -2.16
CA VAL A 182 14.34 0.71 -1.86
C VAL A 182 14.62 1.07 -0.39
N GLU A 183 15.19 0.15 0.36
CA GLU A 183 15.48 0.30 1.79
C GLU A 183 16.42 1.47 2.13
N GLU A 184 17.32 1.83 1.21
CA GLU A 184 18.26 2.94 1.39
C GLU A 184 17.68 4.30 0.98
N ASP A 185 16.50 4.31 0.34
CA ASP A 185 15.88 5.53 -0.19
C ASP A 185 14.83 6.15 0.75
N VAL A 186 14.69 5.60 1.95
CA VAL A 186 13.65 6.00 2.91
C VAL A 186 14.22 6.65 4.15
N THR A 187 13.38 7.47 4.78
CA THR A 187 13.61 8.08 6.10
C THR A 187 12.49 7.68 7.05
N TYR A 188 12.84 7.54 8.34
CA TYR A 188 11.88 7.18 9.39
C TYR A 188 11.55 8.42 10.20
N HIS A 189 10.28 8.59 10.54
CA HIS A 189 9.76 9.72 11.26
C HIS A 189 8.88 9.24 12.41
N LEU A 190 9.16 9.69 13.62
CA LEU A 190 8.24 9.56 14.75
C LEU A 190 7.30 10.78 14.72
N SER A 191 6.10 10.56 14.22
CA SER A 191 5.05 11.60 14.15
C SER A 191 4.35 11.70 15.51
N LYS A 192 4.53 12.86 16.13
CA LYS A 192 4.13 13.16 17.52
C LYS A 192 2.90 14.07 17.55
N TRP A 193 2.21 14.05 18.68
CA TRP A 193 1.17 15.03 18.94
C TRP A 193 1.75 16.42 19.21
N ASP A 194 0.91 17.46 19.03
CA ASP A 194 1.26 18.82 19.40
C ASP A 194 0.52 19.22 20.71
N PRO A 195 1.24 19.36 21.84
CA PRO A 195 0.64 19.78 23.09
C PRO A 195 -0.03 21.16 23.05
N ASN A 196 0.37 22.02 22.07
CA ASN A 196 -0.20 23.36 21.90
C ASN A 196 -1.51 23.36 21.08
N ASN A 197 -1.82 22.24 20.40
CA ASN A 197 -3.04 22.07 19.62
C ASN A 197 -3.88 20.91 20.16
N ARG A 198 -4.25 21.01 21.42
CA ARG A 198 -4.92 19.95 22.17
C ARG A 198 -6.23 19.49 21.55
N GLU A 199 -6.95 20.39 20.92
CA GLU A 199 -8.27 20.11 20.32
C GLU A 199 -8.23 19.10 19.18
N LYS A 200 -7.05 18.94 18.52
CA LYS A 200 -6.85 17.96 17.46
C LYS A 200 -6.83 16.52 17.96
N TYR A 201 -6.53 16.28 19.25
CA TYR A 201 -6.17 14.97 19.76
C TYR A 201 -7.11 14.50 20.87
N ILE A 202 -7.47 13.21 20.86
CA ILE A 202 -8.27 12.57 21.90
C ILE A 202 -7.36 11.97 23.01
N GLY A 203 -7.93 11.64 24.16
CA GLY A 203 -7.21 11.01 25.27
C GLY A 203 -6.37 11.97 26.11
N ASP A 204 -5.64 11.47 27.10
CA ASP A 204 -4.85 12.23 28.05
C ASP A 204 -3.41 12.46 27.60
N ALA A 205 -2.83 13.61 27.98
CA ALA A 205 -1.45 13.99 27.65
C ALA A 205 -0.42 12.94 28.14
N GLU A 206 -0.67 12.32 29.28
CA GLU A 206 0.23 11.31 29.82
C GLU A 206 0.29 10.06 28.95
N VAL A 207 -0.87 9.60 28.45
CA VAL A 207 -0.95 8.47 27.50
C VAL A 207 -0.15 8.76 26.23
N TRP A 208 -0.28 9.97 25.69
CA TRP A 208 0.49 10.41 24.52
C TRP A 208 1.99 10.37 24.77
N ASN A 209 2.43 11.00 25.86
CA ASN A 209 3.86 11.08 26.21
C ASN A 209 4.48 9.69 26.45
N GLN A 210 3.75 8.79 27.13
CA GLN A 210 4.21 7.43 27.39
C GLN A 210 4.29 6.62 26.09
N THR A 211 3.29 6.74 25.21
CA THR A 211 3.25 6.00 23.95
C THR A 211 4.37 6.46 23.01
N GLU A 212 4.60 7.76 22.91
CA GLU A 212 5.71 8.32 22.12
C GLU A 212 7.07 7.88 22.67
N ALA A 213 7.22 7.83 23.99
CA ALA A 213 8.44 7.33 24.62
C ALA A 213 8.70 5.84 24.29
N HIS A 214 7.66 5.00 24.31
CA HIS A 214 7.77 3.60 23.90
C HIS A 214 8.20 3.45 22.43
N ILE A 215 7.60 4.20 21.53
CA ILE A 215 7.99 4.14 20.11
C ILE A 215 9.42 4.60 19.92
N ARG A 216 9.83 5.71 20.55
CA ARG A 216 11.22 6.19 20.50
C ARG A 216 12.19 5.11 20.96
N GLN A 217 11.94 4.53 22.13
CA GLN A 217 12.78 3.47 22.67
C GLN A 217 12.88 2.28 21.71
N MET A 218 11.77 1.85 21.10
CA MET A 218 11.77 0.75 20.12
C MET A 218 12.63 1.07 18.90
N LEU A 219 12.55 2.29 18.34
CA LEU A 219 13.35 2.70 17.19
C LEU A 219 14.85 2.75 17.54
N GLU A 220 15.20 3.23 18.76
CA GLU A 220 16.56 3.23 19.27
C GLU A 220 17.11 1.80 19.47
N GLU A 221 16.32 0.90 20.07
CA GLU A 221 16.69 -0.51 20.26
C GLU A 221 16.90 -1.25 18.91
N LEU A 222 16.14 -0.89 17.89
CA LEU A 222 16.27 -1.44 16.54
C LEU A 222 17.40 -0.77 15.72
N ASN A 223 18.09 0.22 16.32
CA ASN A 223 19.11 1.03 15.64
C ASN A 223 18.61 1.69 14.34
N ILE A 224 17.36 2.13 14.31
CA ILE A 224 16.76 2.82 13.19
C ILE A 224 16.97 4.32 13.38
N PRO A 225 17.70 5.01 12.48
CA PRO A 225 17.78 6.48 12.49
C PRO A 225 16.41 7.08 12.19
N PHE A 226 15.96 8.04 12.99
CA PHE A 226 14.65 8.70 12.79
C PHE A 226 14.71 10.17 13.18
N THR A 227 13.74 10.94 12.69
CA THR A 227 13.43 12.30 13.11
C THR A 227 12.12 12.33 13.88
N GLU A 228 11.88 13.39 14.64
CA GLU A 228 10.64 13.59 15.39
C GLU A 228 9.87 14.78 14.81
N ASP A 229 8.63 14.55 14.37
CA ASP A 229 7.80 15.55 13.73
C ASP A 229 6.57 15.86 14.61
N VAL A 230 6.59 17.03 15.23
CA VAL A 230 5.50 17.47 16.12
C VAL A 230 4.29 17.93 15.31
N GLY A 231 3.10 17.50 15.69
CA GLY A 231 1.85 17.87 15.03
C GLY A 231 1.39 16.90 13.94
N GLU A 232 2.24 15.93 13.56
CA GLU A 232 1.99 14.99 12.47
C GLU A 232 1.31 13.69 12.91
N ALA A 233 1.10 13.47 14.21
CA ALA A 233 0.37 12.30 14.72
C ALA A 233 -1.10 12.30 14.24
N ALA A 234 -1.67 11.09 14.14
CA ALA A 234 -3.12 10.93 14.01
C ALA A 234 -3.82 11.43 15.29
N PHE A 235 -5.08 11.81 15.19
CA PHE A 235 -5.80 12.34 16.34
C PHE A 235 -5.97 11.33 17.50
N TYR A 236 -5.78 10.03 17.23
CA TYR A 236 -5.94 8.93 18.18
C TYR A 236 -4.63 8.24 18.60
N GLY A 237 -3.50 8.62 18.04
CA GLY A 237 -2.22 8.01 18.43
C GLY A 237 -1.01 8.45 17.60
N PRO A 238 0.20 8.35 18.18
CA PRO A 238 1.44 8.59 17.46
C PRO A 238 1.73 7.48 16.46
N LYS A 239 2.61 7.77 15.50
CA LYS A 239 2.92 6.84 14.41
C LYS A 239 4.37 6.91 13.98
N VAL A 240 4.84 5.82 13.40
CA VAL A 240 6.07 5.78 12.61
C VAL A 240 5.67 5.89 11.14
N ASP A 241 6.10 6.98 10.51
CA ASP A 241 5.99 7.17 9.07
C ASP A 241 7.33 6.83 8.40
N ILE A 242 7.27 6.06 7.33
CA ILE A 242 8.41 5.76 6.47
C ILE A 242 8.19 6.52 5.18
N ASN A 243 9.01 7.54 4.96
CA ASN A 243 8.91 8.46 3.85
C ASN A 243 9.94 8.15 2.77
N ALA A 244 9.58 8.40 1.52
CA ALA A 244 10.48 8.34 0.38
C ALA A 244 10.47 9.65 -0.40
N LYS A 245 11.63 10.00 -0.96
CA LYS A 245 11.74 11.16 -1.87
C LYS A 245 11.43 10.75 -3.29
N ASN A 246 10.51 11.47 -3.92
CA ASN A 246 10.28 11.35 -5.35
C ASN A 246 11.42 11.99 -6.15
N VAL A 247 11.39 11.86 -7.49
CA VAL A 247 12.45 12.39 -8.39
C VAL A 247 12.63 13.91 -8.31
N TYR A 248 11.67 14.64 -7.78
CA TYR A 248 11.72 16.08 -7.56
C TYR A 248 12.19 16.46 -6.15
N GLY A 249 12.51 15.48 -5.31
CA GLY A 249 12.97 15.67 -3.93
C GLY A 249 11.88 15.94 -2.91
N LYS A 250 10.60 15.85 -3.29
CA LYS A 250 9.47 15.91 -2.36
C LYS A 250 9.35 14.59 -1.63
N GLU A 251 9.17 14.64 -0.32
CA GLU A 251 8.89 13.48 0.50
C GLU A 251 7.40 13.11 0.47
N ASP A 252 7.13 11.83 0.31
CA ASP A 252 5.81 11.25 0.39
C ASP A 252 5.84 10.06 1.38
N THR A 253 4.86 9.97 2.25
CA THR A 253 4.73 8.83 3.18
C THR A 253 4.33 7.58 2.42
N MET A 254 5.15 6.55 2.53
CA MET A 254 4.95 5.27 1.87
C MET A 254 4.29 4.26 2.79
N ILE A 255 4.81 4.10 4.01
CA ILE A 255 4.35 3.12 4.99
C ILE A 255 4.10 3.85 6.30
N THR A 256 3.03 3.48 7.00
CA THR A 256 2.67 4.02 8.32
C THR A 256 2.36 2.88 9.27
N ILE A 257 2.86 2.98 10.51
CA ILE A 257 2.54 2.08 11.63
C ILE A 257 2.13 2.96 12.81
N GLN A 258 0.90 2.79 13.30
CA GLN A 258 0.31 3.66 14.31
C GLN A 258 0.00 2.87 15.59
N TRP A 259 0.29 3.49 16.73
CA TRP A 259 -0.06 2.98 18.06
C TRP A 259 -1.37 3.61 18.51
N ASP A 260 -2.37 2.81 18.78
CA ASP A 260 -3.70 3.25 19.17
C ASP A 260 -4.11 2.55 20.50
N ALA A 261 -4.18 3.34 21.56
CA ALA A 261 -4.64 2.90 22.88
C ALA A 261 -6.06 3.44 23.20
N LEU A 262 -6.75 4.06 22.25
CA LEU A 262 -7.94 4.88 22.52
C LEU A 262 -9.19 4.43 21.77
N LEU A 263 -9.11 4.05 20.49
CA LEU A 263 -10.28 3.74 19.68
C LEU A 263 -11.03 2.48 20.13
N ALA A 264 -10.35 1.53 20.77
CA ALA A 264 -11.02 0.34 21.32
C ALA A 264 -12.13 0.69 22.33
N GLU A 265 -11.94 1.74 23.11
CA GLU A 265 -12.96 2.23 24.03
C GLU A 265 -14.14 2.85 23.29
N GLN A 266 -13.92 3.70 22.29
CA GLN A 266 -14.98 4.33 21.50
C GLN A 266 -15.88 3.30 20.80
N PHE A 267 -15.29 2.18 20.35
CA PHE A 267 -16.01 1.10 19.69
C PHE A 267 -16.52 0.02 20.67
N ASP A 268 -16.33 0.21 21.96
CA ASP A 268 -16.64 -0.80 22.99
C ASP A 268 -16.09 -2.18 22.64
N MET A 269 -14.82 -2.23 22.24
CA MET A 269 -14.08 -3.47 22.02
C MET A 269 -13.50 -3.97 23.32
N TYR A 270 -13.56 -5.27 23.57
CA TYR A 270 -12.98 -5.90 24.76
C TYR A 270 -12.60 -7.35 24.47
N TYR A 271 -11.74 -7.89 25.30
CA TYR A 271 -11.48 -9.33 25.43
C TYR A 271 -11.68 -9.75 26.88
N ILE A 272 -11.89 -11.05 27.11
CA ILE A 272 -12.00 -11.60 28.47
C ILE A 272 -10.61 -12.06 28.93
N ASP A 273 -10.17 -11.57 30.05
CA ASP A 273 -8.88 -11.95 30.64
C ASP A 273 -8.93 -13.32 31.37
N GLU A 274 -7.83 -13.73 31.98
CA GLU A 274 -7.70 -15.00 32.70
C GLU A 274 -8.59 -15.09 33.94
N ASN A 275 -9.03 -13.94 34.50
CA ASN A 275 -9.91 -13.85 35.64
C ASN A 275 -11.40 -13.76 35.24
N GLY A 276 -11.71 -13.77 33.96
CA GLY A 276 -13.07 -13.61 33.45
C GLY A 276 -13.53 -12.15 33.34
N GLU A 277 -12.62 -11.18 33.51
CA GLU A 277 -12.91 -9.76 33.46
C GLU A 277 -12.74 -9.19 32.05
N LYS A 278 -13.56 -8.17 31.72
CA LYS A 278 -13.44 -7.43 30.47
C LYS A 278 -12.24 -6.49 30.49
N GLN A 279 -11.37 -6.61 29.50
CA GLN A 279 -10.21 -5.75 29.30
C GLN A 279 -10.24 -5.07 27.94
N ARG A 280 -9.70 -3.83 27.87
CA ARG A 280 -9.56 -3.10 26.61
C ARG A 280 -8.30 -3.54 25.86
N PRO A 281 -8.43 -3.98 24.59
CA PRO A 281 -7.25 -4.20 23.77
C PRO A 281 -6.64 -2.88 23.31
N TYR A 282 -5.38 -2.94 22.85
CA TYR A 282 -4.77 -1.90 22.05
C TYR A 282 -4.87 -2.29 20.56
N ILE A 283 -4.70 -1.31 19.69
CA ILE A 283 -4.78 -1.51 18.25
C ILE A 283 -3.49 -1.00 17.60
N ILE A 284 -2.95 -1.78 16.66
CA ILE A 284 -1.91 -1.30 15.75
C ILE A 284 -2.55 -1.14 14.38
N HIS A 285 -2.51 0.08 13.84
CA HIS A 285 -2.83 0.32 12.44
C HIS A 285 -1.52 0.25 11.66
N ARG A 286 -1.49 -0.54 10.61
CA ARG A 286 -0.28 -0.66 9.81
C ARG A 286 -0.58 -0.82 8.33
N THR A 287 0.36 -0.38 7.51
CA THR A 287 0.46 -0.79 6.12
C THR A 287 1.71 -1.65 5.95
N SER A 288 1.68 -2.62 5.05
CA SER A 288 2.85 -3.46 4.75
C SER A 288 3.75 -2.77 3.73
N MET A 289 3.20 -2.46 2.59
CA MET A 289 3.85 -1.77 1.48
C MET A 289 3.27 -0.36 1.26
N GLY A 290 2.11 -0.09 1.84
CA GLY A 290 1.37 1.15 1.68
C GLY A 290 0.35 1.12 0.53
N CYS A 291 0.14 2.27 -0.10
CA CYS A 291 -0.74 2.43 -1.25
C CYS A 291 -0.08 1.88 -2.51
N TYR A 292 -0.76 0.98 -3.22
CA TYR A 292 -0.24 0.33 -4.43
C TYR A 292 0.07 1.34 -5.55
N GLU A 293 -0.81 2.29 -5.78
CA GLU A 293 -0.65 3.33 -6.80
C GLU A 293 0.59 4.19 -6.51
N ARG A 294 0.75 4.65 -5.27
CA ARG A 294 1.91 5.46 -4.85
C ARG A 294 3.21 4.66 -4.91
N THR A 295 3.19 3.42 -4.45
CA THR A 295 4.35 2.52 -4.53
C THR A 295 4.74 2.25 -5.98
N LEU A 296 3.76 2.02 -6.85
CA LEU A 296 4.01 1.84 -8.28
C LEU A 296 4.63 3.10 -8.92
N ALA A 297 4.13 4.30 -8.59
CA ALA A 297 4.74 5.55 -9.03
C ALA A 297 6.20 5.64 -8.61
N TRP A 298 6.48 5.36 -7.34
CA TRP A 298 7.84 5.39 -6.80
C TRP A 298 8.76 4.38 -7.47
N LEU A 299 8.31 3.15 -7.70
CA LEU A 299 9.08 2.11 -8.41
C LEU A 299 9.35 2.49 -9.86
N ILE A 300 8.39 3.11 -10.56
CA ILE A 300 8.60 3.65 -11.92
C ILE A 300 9.74 4.67 -11.93
N GLU A 301 9.73 5.59 -10.97
CA GLU A 301 10.75 6.63 -10.82
C GLU A 301 12.12 6.04 -10.41
N LYS A 302 12.15 5.15 -9.41
CA LYS A 302 13.36 4.50 -8.91
C LYS A 302 14.09 3.73 -9.99
N TYR A 303 13.37 2.88 -10.69
CA TYR A 303 13.92 2.00 -11.72
C TYR A 303 13.95 2.62 -13.13
N ALA A 304 13.44 3.84 -13.30
CA ALA A 304 13.26 4.45 -14.61
C ALA A 304 12.58 3.50 -15.61
N GLY A 305 11.65 2.65 -15.13
CA GLY A 305 10.94 1.64 -15.86
C GLY A 305 11.68 0.31 -16.08
N MET A 306 12.94 0.18 -15.65
CA MET A 306 13.69 -1.09 -15.70
C MET A 306 13.50 -1.88 -14.40
N PHE A 307 12.31 -2.41 -14.21
CA PHE A 307 11.90 -3.09 -12.99
C PHE A 307 12.66 -4.41 -12.75
N PRO A 308 12.72 -4.90 -11.50
CA PRO A 308 13.05 -6.28 -11.21
C PRO A 308 12.18 -7.23 -12.03
N THR A 309 12.77 -8.33 -12.52
CA THR A 309 12.11 -9.23 -13.48
C THR A 309 10.76 -9.74 -13.01
N TRP A 310 10.63 -10.07 -11.72
CA TRP A 310 9.38 -10.58 -11.14
C TRP A 310 8.20 -9.59 -11.27
N LEU A 311 8.51 -8.29 -11.35
CA LEU A 311 7.51 -7.22 -11.43
C LEU A 311 7.24 -6.78 -12.88
N CYS A 312 8.06 -7.20 -13.85
CA CYS A 312 7.87 -6.82 -15.25
C CYS A 312 6.57 -7.38 -15.82
N PRO A 313 5.74 -6.58 -16.50
CA PRO A 313 4.53 -7.07 -17.18
C PRO A 313 4.84 -8.17 -18.21
N GLU A 314 5.88 -7.98 -19.00
CA GLU A 314 6.46 -8.96 -19.90
C GLU A 314 7.90 -9.24 -19.47
N GLN A 315 8.20 -10.49 -19.11
CA GLN A 315 9.51 -10.88 -18.59
C GLN A 315 10.45 -11.34 -19.70
N VAL A 316 9.91 -12.00 -20.70
CA VAL A 316 10.67 -12.56 -21.82
C VAL A 316 9.98 -12.30 -23.13
N ARG A 317 10.72 -11.82 -24.12
CA ARG A 317 10.27 -11.79 -25.51
C ARG A 317 11.08 -12.76 -26.36
N VAL A 318 10.40 -13.72 -26.99
CA VAL A 318 10.99 -14.66 -27.91
C VAL A 318 10.98 -14.04 -29.31
N ILE A 319 12.14 -13.97 -29.95
CA ILE A 319 12.31 -13.31 -31.24
C ILE A 319 12.89 -14.32 -32.25
N PRO A 320 12.04 -14.95 -33.11
CA PRO A 320 12.52 -15.84 -34.16
C PRO A 320 13.26 -15.02 -35.23
N ILE A 321 14.40 -15.54 -35.71
CA ILE A 321 15.23 -14.86 -36.72
C ILE A 321 14.57 -14.82 -38.09
N SER A 322 13.64 -15.75 -38.37
CA SER A 322 12.83 -15.80 -39.59
C SER A 322 11.56 -16.61 -39.34
N GLU A 323 10.62 -16.56 -40.26
CA GLU A 323 9.34 -17.29 -40.23
C GLU A 323 9.51 -18.82 -40.10
N LYS A 324 10.63 -19.36 -40.56
CA LYS A 324 10.95 -20.79 -40.45
C LYS A 324 10.98 -21.28 -38.99
N PHE A 325 11.31 -20.38 -38.02
CA PHE A 325 11.45 -20.71 -36.60
C PHE A 325 10.24 -20.31 -35.76
N HIS A 326 9.11 -19.89 -36.39
CA HIS A 326 7.90 -19.53 -35.66
C HIS A 326 7.35 -20.71 -34.82
N ASN A 327 7.38 -21.93 -35.37
CA ASN A 327 6.92 -23.12 -34.65
C ASN A 327 7.81 -23.45 -33.43
N TYR A 328 9.12 -23.29 -33.58
CA TYR A 328 10.04 -23.46 -32.47
C TYR A 328 9.86 -22.37 -31.40
N ALA A 329 9.78 -21.12 -31.82
CA ALA A 329 9.49 -19.99 -30.92
C ALA A 329 8.20 -20.20 -30.12
N ALA A 330 7.14 -20.74 -30.76
CA ALA A 330 5.89 -21.08 -30.09
C ALA A 330 6.07 -22.20 -29.03
N LYS A 331 6.91 -23.19 -29.29
CA LYS A 331 7.26 -24.23 -28.29
C LYS A 331 7.99 -23.62 -27.09
N VAL A 332 8.96 -22.74 -27.34
CA VAL A 332 9.68 -22.02 -26.28
C VAL A 332 8.72 -21.17 -25.45
N GLU A 333 7.81 -20.43 -26.09
CA GLU A 333 6.77 -19.66 -25.41
C GLU A 333 5.90 -20.55 -24.51
N ALA A 334 5.46 -21.70 -25.02
CA ALA A 334 4.62 -22.62 -24.25
C ALA A 334 5.34 -23.11 -23.00
N GLN A 335 6.62 -23.51 -23.12
CA GLN A 335 7.43 -23.93 -21.98
C GLN A 335 7.63 -22.83 -20.94
N LEU A 336 7.86 -21.59 -21.39
CA LEU A 336 7.97 -20.44 -20.48
C LEU A 336 6.67 -20.21 -19.72
N LYS A 337 5.52 -20.26 -20.42
CA LYS A 337 4.19 -20.08 -19.81
C LYS A 337 3.84 -21.19 -18.82
N GLU A 338 4.18 -22.45 -19.12
CA GLU A 338 4.02 -23.59 -18.21
C GLU A 338 4.80 -23.39 -16.91
N ASN A 339 5.92 -22.68 -16.96
CA ASN A 339 6.73 -22.31 -15.78
C ASN A 339 6.33 -20.97 -15.16
N GLY A 340 5.17 -20.41 -15.51
CA GLY A 340 4.63 -19.19 -14.93
C GLY A 340 5.34 -17.90 -15.38
N ILE A 341 6.13 -17.95 -16.47
CA ILE A 341 6.85 -16.80 -17.00
C ILE A 341 5.97 -16.04 -17.98
N ARG A 342 5.80 -14.74 -17.77
CA ARG A 342 5.06 -13.86 -18.66
C ARG A 342 5.91 -13.55 -19.89
N CYS A 343 5.50 -14.08 -21.02
CA CYS A 343 6.26 -13.96 -22.26
C CYS A 343 5.37 -13.79 -23.50
N SER A 344 5.97 -13.30 -24.57
CA SER A 344 5.37 -13.21 -25.89
C SER A 344 6.36 -13.62 -26.98
N VAL A 345 5.85 -13.93 -28.17
CA VAL A 345 6.64 -14.15 -29.38
C VAL A 345 6.42 -13.00 -30.35
N ASP A 346 7.50 -12.41 -30.85
CA ASP A 346 7.42 -11.40 -31.92
C ASP A 346 7.44 -12.06 -33.29
N GLN A 347 6.25 -12.44 -33.79
CA GLN A 347 6.05 -13.08 -35.11
C GLN A 347 5.92 -12.11 -36.28
N ARG A 348 6.08 -10.80 -36.05
CA ARG A 348 5.95 -9.80 -37.10
C ARG A 348 7.01 -10.03 -38.18
N SER A 349 6.63 -9.75 -39.46
CA SER A 349 7.56 -9.81 -40.61
C SER A 349 8.42 -8.55 -40.65
N GLU A 350 9.28 -8.38 -39.66
CA GLU A 350 10.14 -7.21 -39.44
C GLU A 350 11.61 -7.63 -39.28
N LYS A 351 12.53 -6.69 -39.58
CA LYS A 351 13.96 -6.92 -39.40
C LYS A 351 14.29 -7.16 -37.92
N MET A 352 15.21 -8.10 -37.67
CA MET A 352 15.69 -8.46 -36.33
C MET A 352 16.07 -7.23 -35.49
N GLY A 353 16.85 -6.31 -36.05
CA GLY A 353 17.25 -5.10 -35.35
C GLY A 353 16.08 -4.20 -34.92
N TYR A 354 15.00 -4.19 -35.69
CA TYR A 354 13.78 -3.48 -35.34
C TYR A 354 13.07 -4.16 -34.14
N LYS A 355 12.88 -5.48 -34.19
CA LYS A 355 12.28 -6.27 -33.11
C LYS A 355 13.03 -6.11 -31.80
N ILE A 356 14.37 -6.18 -31.83
CA ILE A 356 15.24 -5.98 -30.66
C ILE A 356 15.06 -4.55 -30.11
N ARG A 357 15.04 -3.54 -30.99
CA ARG A 357 14.83 -2.15 -30.58
C ARG A 357 13.48 -1.97 -29.88
N GLU A 358 12.42 -2.52 -30.45
CA GLU A 358 11.08 -2.45 -29.87
C GLU A 358 11.02 -3.13 -28.50
N ALA A 359 11.63 -4.29 -28.33
CA ALA A 359 11.73 -4.99 -27.05
C ALA A 359 12.49 -4.16 -26.00
N ARG A 360 13.56 -3.46 -26.39
CA ARG A 360 14.32 -2.54 -25.52
C ARG A 360 13.49 -1.32 -25.12
N LEU A 361 12.75 -0.74 -26.07
CA LEU A 361 11.86 0.39 -25.78
C LEU A 361 10.71 0.00 -24.86
N ALA A 362 10.20 -1.23 -25.00
CA ALA A 362 9.22 -1.81 -24.09
C ALA A 362 9.83 -2.25 -22.74
N ARG A 363 11.17 -2.12 -22.57
CA ARG A 363 11.93 -2.48 -21.36
C ARG A 363 11.73 -3.92 -20.91
N VAL A 364 11.60 -4.84 -21.88
CA VAL A 364 11.55 -6.28 -21.63
C VAL A 364 12.93 -6.73 -21.14
N PRO A 365 13.04 -7.36 -19.95
CA PRO A 365 14.34 -7.68 -19.36
C PRO A 365 15.11 -8.76 -20.11
N TYR A 366 14.41 -9.72 -20.73
CA TYR A 366 15.05 -10.81 -21.46
C TYR A 366 14.50 -10.95 -22.89
N MET A 367 15.41 -11.11 -23.84
CA MET A 367 15.09 -11.40 -25.23
C MET A 367 15.74 -12.75 -25.60
N LEU A 368 14.92 -13.73 -26.01
CA LEU A 368 15.38 -15.01 -26.51
C LEU A 368 15.33 -14.95 -28.05
N ILE A 369 16.51 -14.82 -28.65
CA ILE A 369 16.64 -14.84 -30.12
C ILE A 369 16.82 -16.29 -30.53
N VAL A 370 15.89 -16.81 -31.32
CA VAL A 370 15.86 -18.22 -31.70
C VAL A 370 16.01 -18.44 -33.18
N GLY A 371 16.88 -19.36 -33.54
CA GLY A 371 17.21 -19.76 -34.90
C GLY A 371 17.56 -21.25 -34.98
N ALA A 372 18.29 -21.66 -36.01
CA ALA A 372 18.63 -23.06 -36.22
C ALA A 372 19.50 -23.67 -35.12
N LYS A 373 20.40 -22.86 -34.51
CA LYS A 373 21.29 -23.33 -33.44
C LYS A 373 20.58 -23.59 -32.14
N GLU A 374 19.53 -22.83 -31.88
CA GLU A 374 18.72 -22.94 -30.65
C GLU A 374 17.67 -24.05 -30.79
N GLU A 375 17.32 -24.45 -32.03
CA GLU A 375 16.35 -25.51 -32.32
C GLU A 375 17.01 -26.93 -32.27
N GLU A 376 18.32 -27.02 -32.56
CA GLU A 376 19.11 -28.26 -32.45
C GLU A 376 19.34 -28.67 -30.97
#